data_f00fa18fb18658ae5bf64ba6fd1543d9
#
_entry.id   f00fa18fb18658ae5bf64ba6fd1543d9
#
_cell.length_a   1.000
_cell.length_b   1.000
_cell.length_c   1.000
_cell.angle_alpha   90.00
_cell.angle_beta   90.00
_cell.angle_gamma   90.00
#
_symmetry.space_group_name_H-M   'P 1'
#
loop_
_entity.id
_entity.type
_entity.pdbx_description
1 polymer ?
#
loop_
_entity_poly.entity_id
_entity_poly.type
_entity_poly.pdbx_seq_one_letter_code
_entity_poly.pdbx_strand_id
1 'polypeptide(L)'
;MHLALSSGAALAANTVVAQLNKPASLTKADQAFVEDLEHRTFRWFWDTANPKNGLVPDRSPLPNGAASIASVGFGLTAYGIGAERGYVTRDQAVDRTLTTLRFLISLPQNDKVSGASGYKGFFYHFLDPNTGLRVADWSELSSVDTTLLMGGVLFAQSYYDQDNAKEKEIRDIADRLYRRIDWTWMKAHGPWLSMGWSPPNNFITTDWKGYNEGLIIYLLAIASPTHPLPADTWKTWTATYDGQWGDFQGHQLLNFAPMFGHQYSESWIDFRGIQDDFNRKHNDDYFQNGREAVYAQRAYAQANPGDWKDYGANIWGLTACDGPGDAHQDYDGKPRHYLAYSARGAGRDYILDDGTIAPTAAGGSIAFAPEIALPALEEMQKRYGNRIYNQYGFLDSFNPSFKDKNDYWVDGQQLGIDQGPILLMLENWRSGFVWDVMKKNPYLRNGLQRAGFQGGWLSEKTASSQSDRPL
;
A
#
# COMPACT_ATOMS: atom_id res chain seq x y z
N MET A 1 -13.99 -46.35 22.44
CA MET A 1 -13.85 -45.20 23.34
C MET A 1 -12.67 -44.35 22.87
N HIS A 2 -12.84 -43.65 21.74
CA HIS A 2 -11.90 -42.64 21.23
C HIS A 2 -12.68 -41.75 20.28
N LEU A 3 -13.21 -40.67 20.78
CA LEU A 3 -13.73 -39.54 20.02
C LEU A 3 -14.08 -38.43 21.04
N ALA A 4 -13.20 -37.47 21.21
CA ALA A 4 -13.49 -36.12 21.72
C ALA A 4 -12.21 -35.41 22.19
N LEU A 5 -11.29 -35.04 21.27
CA LEU A 5 -10.17 -34.15 21.63
C LEU A 5 -9.75 -33.20 20.48
N SER A 6 -10.55 -33.04 19.41
CA SER A 6 -10.18 -32.17 18.29
C SER A 6 -10.93 -30.83 18.19
N SER A 7 -11.97 -30.62 18.99
CA SER A 7 -12.76 -29.37 18.93
C SER A 7 -12.31 -28.27 19.90
N GLY A 8 -11.49 -28.60 20.90
CA GLY A 8 -11.02 -27.63 21.89
C GLY A 8 -9.87 -26.73 21.43
N ALA A 9 -8.98 -27.25 20.56
CA ALA A 9 -7.80 -26.52 20.13
C ALA A 9 -8.13 -25.42 19.09
N ALA A 10 -9.08 -25.68 18.19
CA ALA A 10 -9.51 -24.69 17.19
C ALA A 10 -10.28 -23.51 17.81
N LEU A 11 -11.10 -23.77 18.84
CA LEU A 11 -11.78 -22.69 19.57
C LEU A 11 -10.81 -21.86 20.42
N ALA A 12 -9.78 -22.47 21.00
CA ALA A 12 -8.77 -21.76 21.77
C ALA A 12 -7.89 -20.87 20.88
N ALA A 13 -7.50 -21.35 19.69
CA ALA A 13 -6.73 -20.54 18.74
C ALA A 13 -7.52 -19.34 18.21
N ASN A 14 -8.80 -19.50 17.85
CA ASN A 14 -9.66 -18.39 17.43
C ASN A 14 -9.93 -17.38 18.56
N THR A 15 -9.96 -17.83 19.83
CA THR A 15 -10.16 -16.93 20.97
C THR A 15 -8.88 -16.14 21.29
N VAL A 16 -7.71 -16.72 21.08
CA VAL A 16 -6.41 -16.04 21.26
C VAL A 16 -6.19 -15.01 20.16
N VAL A 17 -6.49 -15.32 18.89
CA VAL A 17 -6.41 -14.37 17.77
C VAL A 17 -7.41 -13.22 17.93
N ALA A 18 -8.62 -13.48 18.43
CA ALA A 18 -9.60 -12.44 18.74
C ALA A 18 -9.21 -11.56 19.95
N GLN A 19 -8.40 -12.07 20.88
CA GLN A 19 -7.88 -11.29 22.01
C GLN A 19 -6.64 -10.46 21.66
N LEU A 20 -5.84 -10.89 20.67
CA LEU A 20 -4.69 -10.11 20.19
C LEU A 20 -5.11 -8.89 19.36
N ASN A 21 -6.35 -8.85 18.88
CA ASN A 21 -6.90 -7.78 18.05
C ASN A 21 -7.76 -6.75 18.81
N LYS A 22 -7.90 -6.83 20.14
CA LYS A 22 -8.41 -5.69 20.91
C LYS A 22 -7.24 -4.74 21.15
N PRO A 23 -7.29 -3.50 20.59
CA PRO A 23 -6.29 -2.50 20.97
C PRO A 23 -6.23 -2.42 22.49
N ALA A 24 -5.03 -2.46 23.08
CA ALA A 24 -4.84 -2.05 24.46
C ALA A 24 -5.58 -0.72 24.59
N SER A 25 -6.31 -0.51 25.69
CA SER A 25 -7.15 0.67 25.85
C SER A 25 -6.29 1.92 25.66
N LEU A 26 -6.44 2.55 24.48
CA LEU A 26 -5.72 3.78 24.14
C LEU A 26 -6.02 4.84 25.20
N THR A 27 -5.01 5.56 25.62
CA THR A 27 -5.23 6.74 26.45
C THR A 27 -5.99 7.81 25.65
N LYS A 28 -6.53 8.82 26.33
CA LYS A 28 -7.16 9.95 25.65
C LYS A 28 -6.17 10.71 24.76
N ALA A 29 -4.89 10.74 25.13
CA ALA A 29 -3.85 11.37 24.33
C ALA A 29 -3.58 10.59 23.04
N ASP A 30 -3.43 9.25 23.14
CA ASP A 30 -3.25 8.38 21.97
C ASP A 30 -4.43 8.49 21.00
N GLN A 31 -5.67 8.50 21.52
CA GLN A 31 -6.86 8.68 20.70
C GLN A 31 -6.86 10.03 19.97
N ALA A 32 -6.50 11.10 20.65
CA ALA A 32 -6.42 12.43 20.05
C ALA A 32 -5.32 12.52 18.98
N PHE A 33 -4.17 11.91 19.22
CA PHE A 33 -3.09 11.86 18.23
C PHE A 33 -3.48 11.07 16.98
N VAL A 34 -4.06 9.89 17.15
CA VAL A 34 -4.53 9.03 16.04
C VAL A 34 -5.58 9.74 15.21
N GLU A 35 -6.56 10.40 15.86
CA GLU A 35 -7.59 11.18 15.17
C GLU A 35 -7.00 12.37 14.40
N ASP A 36 -6.06 13.11 15.00
CA ASP A 36 -5.38 14.23 14.35
C ASP A 36 -4.55 13.77 13.16
N LEU A 37 -3.77 12.68 13.30
CA LEU A 37 -2.95 12.13 12.21
C LEU A 37 -3.83 11.68 11.04
N GLU A 38 -4.88 10.90 11.31
CA GLU A 38 -5.79 10.40 10.28
C GLU A 38 -6.50 11.55 9.54
N HIS A 39 -7.03 12.53 10.26
CA HIS A 39 -7.68 13.68 9.67
C HIS A 39 -6.73 14.52 8.81
N ARG A 40 -5.50 14.76 9.30
CA ARG A 40 -4.46 15.50 8.53
C ARG A 40 -4.07 14.75 7.27
N THR A 41 -3.84 13.45 7.36
CA THR A 41 -3.48 12.62 6.21
C THR A 41 -4.62 12.53 5.19
N PHE A 42 -5.88 12.39 5.64
CA PHE A 42 -7.05 12.52 4.78
C PHE A 42 -7.08 13.86 4.04
N ARG A 43 -6.84 14.98 4.77
CA ARG A 43 -6.84 16.32 4.19
C ARG A 43 -5.80 16.49 3.10
N TRP A 44 -4.66 15.82 3.18
CA TRP A 44 -3.69 15.86 2.09
C TRP A 44 -4.32 15.41 0.77
N PHE A 45 -4.99 14.27 0.75
CA PHE A 45 -5.68 13.78 -0.45
C PHE A 45 -6.84 14.70 -0.88
N TRP A 46 -7.59 15.20 0.09
CA TRP A 46 -8.76 16.03 -0.19
C TRP A 46 -8.41 17.41 -0.74
N ASP A 47 -7.39 18.05 -0.16
CA ASP A 47 -7.02 19.44 -0.47
C ASP A 47 -6.09 19.52 -1.70
N THR A 48 -5.26 18.50 -1.96
CA THR A 48 -4.25 18.55 -3.05
C THR A 48 -4.72 17.96 -4.37
N ALA A 49 -5.74 17.09 -4.36
CA ALA A 49 -6.29 16.53 -5.59
C ALA A 49 -6.84 17.64 -6.50
N ASN A 50 -6.57 17.54 -7.79
CA ASN A 50 -7.07 18.50 -8.78
C ASN A 50 -8.60 18.50 -8.79
N PRO A 51 -9.28 19.60 -8.43
CA PRO A 51 -10.75 19.63 -8.31
C PRO A 51 -11.48 19.46 -9.63
N LYS A 52 -10.80 19.65 -10.77
CA LYS A 52 -11.41 19.55 -12.11
C LYS A 52 -11.45 18.14 -12.65
N ASN A 53 -10.46 17.31 -12.29
CA ASN A 53 -10.30 15.98 -12.87
C ASN A 53 -10.00 14.87 -11.83
N GLY A 54 -9.78 15.24 -10.56
CA GLY A 54 -9.56 14.31 -9.47
C GLY A 54 -8.16 13.65 -9.43
N LEU A 55 -7.24 14.05 -10.30
CA LEU A 55 -5.87 13.55 -10.23
C LEU A 55 -5.19 14.02 -8.93
N VAL A 56 -4.54 13.09 -8.26
CA VAL A 56 -3.79 13.33 -7.01
C VAL A 56 -2.31 13.50 -7.36
N PRO A 57 -1.63 14.53 -6.82
CA PRO A 57 -0.21 14.72 -7.10
C PRO A 57 0.63 13.54 -6.58
N ASP A 58 1.78 13.31 -7.22
CA ASP A 58 2.82 12.44 -6.67
C ASP A 58 3.27 12.96 -5.30
N ARG A 59 3.57 14.23 -5.24
CA ARG A 59 4.05 14.92 -4.03
C ARG A 59 3.54 16.36 -3.94
N SER A 60 3.49 16.89 -2.74
CA SER A 60 3.07 18.28 -2.48
C SER A 60 3.79 18.83 -1.25
N PRO A 61 4.20 20.10 -1.26
CA PRO A 61 4.04 21.07 -2.36
C PRO A 61 5.10 20.89 -3.47
N LEU A 62 4.67 20.80 -4.71
CA LEU A 62 5.56 20.82 -5.87
C LEU A 62 4.86 21.56 -7.03
N PRO A 63 5.17 22.85 -7.30
CA PRO A 63 4.63 23.57 -8.43
C PRO A 63 4.95 22.83 -9.75
N ASN A 64 3.92 22.59 -10.57
CA ASN A 64 4.03 21.83 -11.82
C ASN A 64 4.50 20.37 -11.67
N GLY A 65 4.30 19.78 -10.50
CA GLY A 65 4.57 18.36 -10.25
C GLY A 65 3.62 17.44 -11.02
N ALA A 66 4.04 16.21 -11.22
CA ALA A 66 3.22 15.18 -11.84
C ALA A 66 2.12 14.68 -10.89
N ALA A 67 1.05 14.13 -11.46
CA ALA A 67 0.11 13.29 -10.75
C ALA A 67 0.61 11.82 -10.77
N SER A 68 0.49 11.11 -9.65
CA SER A 68 0.80 9.68 -9.57
C SER A 68 -0.47 8.85 -9.62
N ILE A 69 -0.50 7.84 -10.47
CA ILE A 69 -1.64 6.93 -10.58
C ILE A 69 -1.86 6.12 -9.30
N ALA A 70 -0.80 5.73 -8.59
CA ALA A 70 -0.91 5.10 -7.27
C ALA A 70 -1.57 6.03 -6.25
N SER A 71 -1.13 7.31 -6.21
CA SER A 71 -1.72 8.32 -5.33
C SER A 71 -3.21 8.52 -5.61
N VAL A 72 -3.66 8.43 -6.87
CA VAL A 72 -5.09 8.47 -7.22
C VAL A 72 -5.84 7.28 -6.63
N GLY A 73 -5.26 6.09 -6.62
CA GLY A 73 -5.85 4.90 -6.01
C GLY A 73 -6.05 5.06 -4.50
N PHE A 74 -5.02 5.52 -3.80
CA PHE A 74 -5.13 5.86 -2.37
C PHE A 74 -6.14 6.97 -2.13
N GLY A 75 -6.19 8.00 -2.98
CA GLY A 75 -7.14 9.11 -2.89
C GLY A 75 -8.59 8.66 -3.02
N LEU A 76 -8.90 7.75 -3.96
CA LEU A 76 -10.25 7.17 -4.09
C LEU A 76 -10.71 6.46 -2.82
N THR A 77 -9.79 5.77 -2.15
CA THR A 77 -10.07 5.13 -0.85
C THR A 77 -10.19 6.16 0.27
N ALA A 78 -9.33 7.18 0.27
CA ALA A 78 -9.37 8.27 1.23
C ALA A 78 -10.72 9.00 1.23
N TYR A 79 -11.36 9.19 0.07
CA TYR A 79 -12.67 9.84 -0.01
C TYR A 79 -13.76 9.03 0.71
N GLY A 80 -13.71 7.70 0.61
CA GLY A 80 -14.61 6.82 1.36
C GLY A 80 -14.35 6.88 2.87
N ILE A 81 -13.08 6.86 3.29
CA ILE A 81 -12.70 7.03 4.71
C ILE A 81 -13.20 8.38 5.24
N GLY A 82 -13.01 9.46 4.47
CA GLY A 82 -13.47 10.79 4.86
C GLY A 82 -14.97 10.88 5.05
N ALA A 83 -15.75 10.18 4.22
CA ALA A 83 -17.22 10.11 4.36
C ALA A 83 -17.63 9.30 5.58
N GLU A 84 -16.97 8.16 5.85
CA GLU A 84 -17.23 7.31 7.02
C GLU A 84 -16.89 8.00 8.33
N ARG A 85 -15.79 8.76 8.36
CA ARG A 85 -15.36 9.53 9.52
C ARG A 85 -16.11 10.87 9.69
N GLY A 86 -16.93 11.27 8.72
CA GLY A 86 -17.64 12.53 8.76
C GLY A 86 -16.75 13.77 8.50
N TYR A 87 -15.56 13.58 7.94
CA TYR A 87 -14.70 14.71 7.50
C TYR A 87 -15.27 15.43 6.30
N VAL A 88 -16.00 14.70 5.47
CA VAL A 88 -16.81 15.20 4.35
C VAL A 88 -18.14 14.47 4.32
N THR A 89 -19.12 15.01 3.61
CA THR A 89 -20.39 14.28 3.41
C THR A 89 -20.22 13.17 2.37
N ARG A 90 -21.08 12.13 2.43
CA ARG A 90 -21.10 11.09 1.41
C ARG A 90 -21.30 11.66 0.00
N ASP A 91 -22.17 12.66 -0.16
CA ASP A 91 -22.40 13.31 -1.45
C ASP A 91 -21.16 13.99 -1.99
N GLN A 92 -20.39 14.68 -1.14
CA GLN A 92 -19.11 15.27 -1.52
C GLN A 92 -18.10 14.22 -1.97
N ALA A 93 -18.01 13.10 -1.25
CA ALA A 93 -17.14 11.98 -1.61
C ALA A 93 -17.58 11.32 -2.93
N VAL A 94 -18.89 11.13 -3.14
CA VAL A 94 -19.48 10.65 -4.41
C VAL A 94 -19.10 11.56 -5.57
N ASP A 95 -19.29 12.86 -5.43
CA ASP A 95 -19.01 13.82 -6.50
C ASP A 95 -17.50 13.88 -6.84
N ARG A 96 -16.64 13.82 -5.84
CA ARG A 96 -15.18 13.76 -6.05
C ARG A 96 -14.79 12.46 -6.75
N THR A 97 -15.31 11.32 -6.30
CA THR A 97 -15.05 10.00 -6.89
C THR A 97 -15.52 9.94 -8.33
N LEU A 98 -16.72 10.44 -8.64
CA LEU A 98 -17.23 10.50 -10.01
C LEU A 98 -16.35 11.37 -10.92
N THR A 99 -15.93 12.54 -10.43
CA THR A 99 -15.02 13.42 -11.17
C THR A 99 -13.74 12.66 -11.57
N THR A 100 -13.14 11.95 -10.62
CA THR A 100 -11.93 11.15 -10.86
C THR A 100 -12.17 10.01 -11.84
N LEU A 101 -13.21 9.20 -11.62
CA LEU A 101 -13.48 8.02 -12.45
C LEU A 101 -13.90 8.38 -13.88
N ARG A 102 -14.72 9.42 -14.05
CA ARG A 102 -15.11 9.93 -15.38
C ARG A 102 -13.91 10.43 -16.16
N PHE A 103 -12.98 11.11 -15.49
CA PHE A 103 -11.75 11.54 -16.12
C PHE A 103 -10.89 10.36 -16.54
N LEU A 104 -10.60 9.42 -15.63
CA LEU A 104 -9.77 8.24 -15.92
C LEU A 104 -10.30 7.38 -17.07
N ILE A 105 -11.62 7.18 -17.16
CA ILE A 105 -12.21 6.36 -18.24
C ILE A 105 -12.16 7.06 -19.59
N SER A 106 -12.10 8.39 -19.61
CA SER A 106 -12.02 9.21 -20.83
C SER A 106 -10.61 9.35 -21.38
N LEU A 107 -9.59 9.01 -20.61
CA LEU A 107 -8.19 9.21 -20.99
C LEU A 107 -7.78 8.33 -22.17
N PRO A 108 -6.95 8.85 -23.11
CA PRO A 108 -6.55 8.13 -24.32
C PRO A 108 -5.63 6.95 -24.00
N GLN A 109 -5.98 5.79 -24.55
CA GLN A 109 -5.25 4.53 -24.44
C GLN A 109 -4.72 4.15 -25.82
N ASN A 110 -3.43 4.27 -26.06
CA ASN A 110 -2.78 3.87 -27.30
C ASN A 110 -1.27 3.64 -27.10
N ASP A 111 -0.61 3.08 -28.11
CA ASP A 111 0.81 2.70 -28.10
C ASP A 111 1.77 3.81 -28.58
N LYS A 112 1.28 5.03 -28.74
CA LYS A 112 2.09 6.16 -29.20
C LYS A 112 3.02 6.67 -28.10
N VAL A 113 4.16 7.19 -28.50
CA VAL A 113 5.16 7.78 -27.60
C VAL A 113 4.59 9.00 -26.84
N SER A 114 3.69 9.75 -27.49
CA SER A 114 3.06 10.95 -26.93
C SER A 114 1.55 10.97 -27.16
N GLY A 115 0.82 11.74 -26.35
CA GLY A 115 -0.62 11.89 -26.50
C GLY A 115 -1.41 10.67 -25.97
N ALA A 116 -0.80 9.87 -25.11
CA ALA A 116 -1.42 8.74 -24.43
C ALA A 116 -1.34 8.92 -22.92
N SER A 117 -2.30 8.35 -22.21
CA SER A 117 -2.31 8.23 -20.73
C SER A 117 -2.06 6.80 -20.28
N GLY A 118 -2.11 5.86 -21.21
CA GLY A 118 -1.92 4.46 -20.97
C GLY A 118 -2.07 3.62 -22.23
N TYR A 119 -1.97 2.30 -22.07
CA TYR A 119 -2.15 1.32 -23.14
C TYR A 119 -2.63 -0.02 -22.56
N LYS A 120 -3.46 -0.75 -23.28
CA LYS A 120 -3.98 -2.06 -22.84
C LYS A 120 -4.69 -2.04 -21.48
N GLY A 121 -5.25 -0.89 -21.09
CA GLY A 121 -5.89 -0.69 -19.79
C GLY A 121 -4.95 -0.24 -18.67
N PHE A 122 -3.65 -0.43 -18.82
CA PHE A 122 -2.67 0.10 -17.89
C PHE A 122 -2.46 1.60 -18.10
N PHE A 123 -2.01 2.28 -17.06
CA PHE A 123 -1.69 3.70 -17.10
C PHE A 123 -0.19 3.94 -16.93
N TYR A 124 0.30 5.06 -17.45
CA TYR A 124 1.63 5.54 -17.13
C TYR A 124 1.70 5.93 -15.65
N HIS A 125 2.84 5.65 -15.03
CA HIS A 125 3.12 5.93 -13.61
C HIS A 125 2.79 7.39 -13.27
N PHE A 126 3.31 8.33 -14.08
CA PHE A 126 3.12 9.76 -13.89
C PHE A 126 2.39 10.40 -15.06
N LEU A 127 1.37 11.18 -14.71
CA LEU A 127 0.54 11.92 -15.64
C LEU A 127 0.65 13.43 -15.40
N ASP A 128 0.52 14.20 -16.46
CA ASP A 128 0.34 15.64 -16.35
C ASP A 128 -0.94 15.94 -15.57
N PRO A 129 -0.90 16.76 -14.52
CA PRO A 129 -2.01 16.95 -13.60
C PRO A 129 -3.22 17.67 -14.21
N ASN A 130 -3.06 18.30 -15.38
CA ASN A 130 -4.13 19.02 -16.05
C ASN A 130 -4.74 18.22 -17.20
N THR A 131 -3.89 17.59 -18.02
CA THR A 131 -4.32 16.88 -19.23
C THR A 131 -4.50 15.38 -19.03
N GLY A 132 -3.88 14.80 -17.99
CA GLY A 132 -3.86 13.36 -17.76
C GLY A 132 -2.99 12.59 -18.75
N LEU A 133 -2.21 13.26 -19.59
CA LEU A 133 -1.30 12.61 -20.52
C LEU A 133 0.02 12.22 -19.83
N ARG A 134 0.74 11.26 -20.37
CA ARG A 134 2.10 10.89 -19.95
C ARG A 134 2.99 12.12 -19.81
N VAL A 135 3.67 12.28 -18.68
CA VAL A 135 4.48 13.48 -18.40
C VAL A 135 5.71 13.57 -19.29
N ALA A 136 6.45 12.48 -19.42
CA ALA A 136 7.72 12.44 -20.16
C ALA A 136 8.10 11.00 -20.53
N ASP A 137 9.07 10.84 -21.39
CA ASP A 137 9.51 9.52 -21.91
C ASP A 137 10.08 8.59 -20.82
N TRP A 138 10.52 9.14 -19.69
CA TRP A 138 10.99 8.36 -18.56
C TRP A 138 9.85 7.74 -17.71
N SER A 139 8.63 8.27 -17.79
CA SER A 139 7.48 7.68 -17.11
C SER A 139 7.05 6.42 -17.85
N GLU A 140 7.26 5.27 -17.24
CA GLU A 140 6.84 3.97 -17.77
C GLU A 140 5.34 3.76 -17.58
N LEU A 141 4.78 2.89 -18.38
CA LEU A 141 3.47 2.28 -18.15
C LEU A 141 3.66 1.24 -17.04
N SER A 142 3.13 1.55 -15.86
CA SER A 142 3.42 0.78 -14.65
C SER A 142 2.36 -0.26 -14.37
N SER A 143 2.80 -1.49 -14.10
CA SER A 143 1.90 -2.56 -13.67
C SER A 143 1.49 -2.40 -12.20
N VAL A 144 2.40 -2.00 -11.30
CA VAL A 144 2.09 -1.84 -9.86
C VAL A 144 1.23 -0.61 -9.62
N ASP A 145 1.59 0.54 -10.15
CA ASP A 145 0.83 1.77 -9.90
C ASP A 145 -0.58 1.70 -10.48
N THR A 146 -0.74 1.06 -11.67
CA THR A 146 -2.06 0.73 -12.20
C THR A 146 -2.83 -0.19 -11.26
N THR A 147 -2.17 -1.13 -10.61
CA THR A 147 -2.82 -2.05 -9.67
C THR A 147 -3.21 -1.35 -8.37
N LEU A 148 -2.38 -0.46 -7.85
CA LEU A 148 -2.73 0.37 -6.69
C LEU A 148 -3.89 1.32 -7.01
N LEU A 149 -3.94 1.87 -8.24
CA LEU A 149 -5.13 2.57 -8.72
C LEU A 149 -6.36 1.66 -8.67
N MET A 150 -6.25 0.40 -9.13
CA MET A 150 -7.38 -0.55 -9.10
C MET A 150 -7.78 -0.92 -7.68
N GLY A 151 -6.87 -0.92 -6.71
CA GLY A 151 -7.23 -1.04 -5.28
C GLY A 151 -8.28 0.00 -4.88
N GLY A 152 -8.02 1.28 -5.18
CA GLY A 152 -8.97 2.37 -4.93
C GLY A 152 -10.24 2.32 -5.79
N VAL A 153 -10.12 1.92 -7.05
CA VAL A 153 -11.27 1.77 -7.97
C VAL A 153 -12.21 0.67 -7.49
N LEU A 154 -11.70 -0.49 -7.09
CA LEU A 154 -12.51 -1.62 -6.57
C LEU A 154 -13.04 -1.34 -5.17
N PHE A 155 -12.32 -0.56 -4.35
CA PHE A 155 -12.85 -0.03 -3.10
C PHE A 155 -14.06 0.86 -3.38
N ALA A 156 -13.97 1.83 -4.29
CA ALA A 156 -15.07 2.70 -4.66
C ALA A 156 -16.27 1.91 -5.23
N GLN A 157 -16.01 0.89 -6.07
CA GLN A 157 -17.06 -0.03 -6.57
C GLN A 157 -17.85 -0.69 -5.44
N SER A 158 -17.17 -1.07 -4.35
CA SER A 158 -17.77 -1.82 -3.25
C SER A 158 -18.37 -0.94 -2.16
N TYR A 159 -17.83 0.27 -1.97
CA TYR A 159 -18.29 1.21 -0.94
C TYR A 159 -19.53 1.99 -1.36
N TYR A 160 -19.57 2.48 -2.60
CA TYR A 160 -20.71 3.24 -3.11
C TYR A 160 -21.80 2.30 -3.61
N ASP A 161 -22.58 1.73 -2.68
CA ASP A 161 -23.53 0.64 -2.90
C ASP A 161 -25.01 1.07 -2.87
N GLN A 162 -25.29 2.37 -2.68
CA GLN A 162 -26.67 2.86 -2.63
C GLN A 162 -27.35 2.80 -4.00
N ASP A 163 -28.66 2.59 -3.98
CA ASP A 163 -29.50 2.55 -5.19
C ASP A 163 -29.88 3.98 -5.66
N ASN A 164 -28.87 4.69 -6.17
CA ASN A 164 -29.03 5.97 -6.81
C ASN A 164 -28.15 6.08 -8.07
N ALA A 165 -28.49 7.02 -8.96
CA ALA A 165 -27.85 7.14 -10.26
C ALA A 165 -26.34 7.40 -10.19
N LYS A 166 -25.87 8.23 -9.24
CA LYS A 166 -24.45 8.58 -9.12
C LYS A 166 -23.62 7.40 -8.65
N GLU A 167 -24.07 6.69 -7.62
CA GLU A 167 -23.33 5.55 -7.09
C GLU A 167 -23.39 4.35 -8.05
N LYS A 168 -24.49 4.17 -8.78
CA LYS A 168 -24.54 3.20 -9.88
C LYS A 168 -23.51 3.53 -10.95
N GLU A 169 -23.37 4.79 -11.35
CA GLU A 169 -22.36 5.22 -12.32
C GLU A 169 -20.93 4.98 -11.82
N ILE A 170 -20.65 5.19 -10.52
CA ILE A 170 -19.36 4.82 -9.91
C ILE A 170 -19.07 3.34 -10.15
N ARG A 171 -20.01 2.47 -9.80
CA ARG A 171 -19.85 1.01 -9.98
C ARG A 171 -19.63 0.61 -11.43
N ASP A 172 -20.41 1.19 -12.35
CA ASP A 172 -20.32 0.89 -13.79
C ASP A 172 -18.97 1.35 -14.39
N ILE A 173 -18.47 2.54 -14.01
CA ILE A 173 -17.16 3.02 -14.50
C ILE A 173 -16.02 2.19 -13.87
N ALA A 174 -16.08 1.92 -12.59
CA ALA A 174 -15.08 1.11 -11.88
C ALA A 174 -14.96 -0.29 -12.51
N ASP A 175 -16.09 -0.95 -12.80
CA ASP A 175 -16.13 -2.24 -13.51
C ASP A 175 -15.43 -2.14 -14.87
N ARG A 176 -15.74 -1.13 -15.67
CA ARG A 176 -15.14 -0.93 -16.99
C ARG A 176 -13.64 -0.64 -16.91
N LEU A 177 -13.19 0.13 -15.94
CA LEU A 177 -11.77 0.42 -15.72
C LEU A 177 -10.99 -0.86 -15.41
N TYR A 178 -11.49 -1.69 -14.53
CA TYR A 178 -10.83 -2.94 -14.17
C TYR A 178 -10.86 -3.97 -15.30
N ARG A 179 -12.01 -4.16 -15.94
CA ARG A 179 -12.19 -5.15 -17.02
C ARG A 179 -11.38 -4.87 -18.27
N ARG A 180 -11.00 -3.62 -18.55
CA ARG A 180 -10.23 -3.27 -19.74
C ARG A 180 -8.74 -3.64 -19.66
N ILE A 181 -8.21 -3.98 -18.47
CA ILE A 181 -6.79 -4.28 -18.29
C ILE A 181 -6.45 -5.63 -18.89
N ASP A 182 -5.53 -5.62 -19.87
CA ASP A 182 -5.02 -6.85 -20.50
C ASP A 182 -3.80 -7.37 -19.74
N TRP A 183 -4.05 -8.09 -18.62
CA TRP A 183 -3.00 -8.67 -17.79
C TRP A 183 -2.13 -9.68 -18.55
N THR A 184 -2.70 -10.35 -19.56
CA THR A 184 -1.98 -11.37 -20.33
C THR A 184 -0.90 -10.75 -21.20
N TRP A 185 -1.13 -9.51 -21.67
CA TRP A 185 -0.14 -8.74 -22.44
C TRP A 185 1.09 -8.38 -21.60
N MET A 186 0.94 -8.13 -20.30
CA MET A 186 2.05 -7.76 -19.40
C MET A 186 3.02 -8.94 -19.13
N LYS A 187 2.70 -10.17 -19.53
CA LYS A 187 3.59 -11.34 -19.46
C LYS A 187 4.59 -11.35 -20.62
N ALA A 188 5.56 -10.46 -20.58
CA ALA A 188 6.51 -10.28 -21.69
C ALA A 188 7.66 -11.28 -21.70
N HIS A 189 8.12 -11.74 -20.54
CA HIS A 189 9.35 -12.54 -20.38
C HIS A 189 9.10 -13.91 -19.74
N GLY A 190 7.96 -14.54 -20.01
CA GLY A 190 7.63 -15.86 -19.47
C GLY A 190 6.42 -15.86 -18.56
N PRO A 191 6.43 -16.62 -17.43
CA PRO A 191 5.23 -16.79 -16.61
C PRO A 191 4.96 -15.60 -15.68
N TRP A 192 5.91 -14.68 -15.52
CA TRP A 192 5.79 -13.54 -14.60
C TRP A 192 5.32 -12.28 -15.32
N LEU A 193 4.80 -11.33 -14.55
CA LEU A 193 4.41 -10.02 -15.05
C LEU A 193 5.62 -9.09 -15.06
N SER A 194 5.82 -8.35 -16.15
CA SER A 194 6.81 -7.28 -16.23
C SER A 194 6.44 -6.12 -15.29
N MET A 195 7.44 -5.43 -14.76
CA MET A 195 7.22 -4.23 -13.96
C MET A 195 6.60 -3.09 -14.77
N GLY A 196 6.82 -3.06 -16.08
CA GLY A 196 6.22 -2.03 -16.92
C GLY A 196 6.62 -2.11 -18.38
N TRP A 197 6.17 -1.11 -19.14
CA TRP A 197 6.40 -0.99 -20.55
C TRP A 197 6.56 0.49 -20.95
N SER A 198 7.34 0.73 -22.01
CA SER A 198 7.46 2.05 -22.64
C SER A 198 7.44 1.92 -24.15
N PRO A 199 6.74 2.83 -24.92
CA PRO A 199 6.79 2.79 -26.37
C PRO A 199 8.21 3.13 -26.88
N PRO A 200 8.65 2.61 -28.02
CA PRO A 200 7.81 1.93 -29.01
C PRO A 200 7.71 0.41 -28.87
N ASN A 201 8.00 -0.26 -27.81
CA ASN A 201 7.75 -1.70 -27.56
C ASN A 201 8.72 -2.32 -26.53
N ASN A 202 9.21 -1.52 -25.64
CA ASN A 202 10.19 -1.99 -24.66
C ASN A 202 9.52 -2.30 -23.35
N PHE A 203 9.35 -3.60 -23.03
CA PHE A 203 9.07 -4.02 -21.67
C PHE A 203 10.30 -3.79 -20.80
N ILE A 204 10.06 -3.38 -19.57
CA ILE A 204 11.10 -3.37 -18.53
C ILE A 204 11.58 -4.81 -18.36
N THR A 205 12.90 -5.01 -18.35
CA THR A 205 13.50 -6.36 -18.28
C THR A 205 13.31 -7.05 -16.96
N THR A 206 12.91 -6.31 -15.92
CA THR A 206 12.62 -6.83 -14.60
C THR A 206 11.15 -7.25 -14.51
N ASP A 207 10.94 -8.46 -14.00
CA ASP A 207 9.63 -9.02 -13.71
C ASP A 207 9.37 -9.04 -12.21
N TRP A 208 8.09 -9.06 -11.83
CA TRP A 208 7.67 -9.27 -10.46
C TRP A 208 7.99 -10.71 -10.02
N LYS A 209 9.06 -10.87 -9.26
CA LYS A 209 9.54 -12.14 -8.67
C LYS A 209 9.89 -11.92 -7.22
N GLY A 210 9.81 -12.99 -6.43
CA GLY A 210 9.98 -12.90 -4.99
C GLY A 210 8.80 -12.26 -4.28
N TYR A 211 8.80 -12.32 -2.97
CA TYR A 211 7.83 -11.61 -2.15
C TYR A 211 8.13 -10.10 -2.16
N ASN A 212 7.13 -9.33 -2.50
CA ASN A 212 7.15 -7.87 -2.58
C ASN A 212 5.72 -7.33 -2.71
N GLU A 213 5.55 -6.04 -2.99
CA GLU A 213 4.28 -5.37 -3.24
C GLU A 213 3.49 -5.92 -4.45
N GLY A 214 4.13 -6.73 -5.29
CA GLY A 214 3.49 -7.40 -6.43
C GLY A 214 2.41 -8.42 -6.08
N LEU A 215 2.24 -8.74 -4.81
CA LEU A 215 1.21 -9.67 -4.32
C LEU A 215 -0.19 -9.29 -4.82
N ILE A 216 -0.60 -8.03 -4.65
CA ILE A 216 -1.90 -7.54 -5.14
C ILE A 216 -1.99 -7.58 -6.67
N ILE A 217 -0.87 -7.40 -7.40
CA ILE A 217 -0.86 -7.46 -8.87
C ILE A 217 -1.31 -8.83 -9.34
N TYR A 218 -0.69 -9.90 -8.84
CA TYR A 218 -1.04 -11.26 -9.21
C TYR A 218 -2.47 -11.63 -8.82
N LEU A 219 -2.93 -11.22 -7.65
CA LEU A 219 -4.29 -11.49 -7.20
C LEU A 219 -5.32 -10.83 -8.12
N LEU A 220 -5.16 -9.55 -8.46
CA LEU A 220 -6.09 -8.87 -9.36
C LEU A 220 -5.96 -9.37 -10.81
N ALA A 221 -4.76 -9.73 -11.25
CA ALA A 221 -4.58 -10.32 -12.58
C ALA A 221 -5.26 -11.69 -12.72
N ILE A 222 -5.21 -12.55 -11.69
CA ILE A 222 -5.91 -13.84 -11.64
C ILE A 222 -7.43 -13.65 -11.54
N ALA A 223 -7.87 -12.59 -10.85
CA ALA A 223 -9.28 -12.26 -10.65
C ALA A 223 -9.96 -11.65 -11.89
N SER A 224 -9.21 -11.22 -12.89
CA SER A 224 -9.75 -10.50 -14.06
C SER A 224 -10.85 -11.31 -14.75
N PRO A 225 -12.02 -10.71 -15.03
CA PRO A 225 -13.08 -11.41 -15.74
C PRO A 225 -12.92 -11.46 -17.26
N THR A 226 -11.97 -10.68 -17.81
CA THR A 226 -11.79 -10.51 -19.26
C THR A 226 -10.45 -11.05 -19.77
N HIS A 227 -9.36 -10.77 -19.05
CA HIS A 227 -7.99 -11.18 -19.41
C HIS A 227 -7.28 -11.80 -18.20
N PRO A 228 -7.85 -12.88 -17.61
CA PRO A 228 -7.30 -13.45 -16.40
C PRO A 228 -5.98 -14.17 -16.66
N LEU A 229 -5.08 -14.08 -15.70
CA LEU A 229 -3.99 -15.03 -15.64
C LEU A 229 -4.50 -16.41 -15.16
N PRO A 230 -3.85 -17.50 -15.60
CA PRO A 230 -4.12 -18.83 -15.06
C PRO A 230 -3.94 -18.88 -13.54
N ALA A 231 -4.75 -19.67 -12.85
CA ALA A 231 -4.70 -19.79 -11.39
C ALA A 231 -3.34 -20.30 -10.87
N ASP A 232 -2.68 -21.16 -11.64
CA ASP A 232 -1.34 -21.69 -11.32
C ASP A 232 -0.23 -20.65 -11.42
N THR A 233 -0.49 -19.47 -11.99
CA THR A 233 0.44 -18.33 -11.95
C THR A 233 0.81 -17.96 -10.52
N TRP A 234 -0.13 -18.10 -9.56
CA TRP A 234 0.16 -17.87 -8.15
C TRP A 234 1.24 -18.81 -7.62
N LYS A 235 1.11 -20.12 -7.90
CA LYS A 235 2.14 -21.10 -7.52
C LYS A 235 3.49 -20.81 -8.18
N THR A 236 3.46 -20.41 -9.45
CA THR A 236 4.68 -20.05 -10.18
C THR A 236 5.37 -18.83 -9.56
N TRP A 237 4.59 -17.85 -9.12
CA TRP A 237 5.13 -16.68 -8.45
C TRP A 237 5.65 -16.99 -7.04
N THR A 238 4.87 -17.68 -6.21
CA THR A 238 5.30 -18.04 -4.84
C THR A 238 6.49 -19.01 -4.82
N ALA A 239 6.70 -19.79 -5.89
CA ALA A 239 7.91 -20.60 -6.05
C ALA A 239 9.19 -19.75 -6.14
N THR A 240 9.08 -18.44 -6.45
CA THR A 240 10.22 -17.50 -6.45
C THR A 240 10.55 -16.93 -5.06
N TYR A 241 9.82 -17.32 -4.02
CA TYR A 241 10.07 -16.93 -2.62
C TYR A 241 11.26 -17.67 -2.01
N ASP A 242 11.76 -18.69 -2.69
CA ASP A 242 12.94 -19.46 -2.23
C ASP A 242 14.11 -18.52 -1.92
N GLY A 243 14.66 -18.68 -0.72
CA GLY A 243 15.71 -17.82 -0.21
C GLY A 243 15.22 -16.62 0.60
N GLN A 244 13.98 -16.15 0.44
CA GLN A 244 13.47 -15.01 1.21
C GLN A 244 12.92 -15.40 2.60
N TRP A 245 12.44 -16.64 2.77
CA TRP A 245 12.02 -17.12 4.08
C TRP A 245 13.22 -17.38 4.99
N GLY A 246 13.29 -16.72 6.13
CA GLY A 246 14.37 -16.92 7.08
C GLY A 246 14.42 -15.89 8.19
N ASP A 247 15.36 -16.08 9.12
CA ASP A 247 15.54 -15.20 10.27
C ASP A 247 16.18 -13.86 9.86
N PHE A 248 15.64 -12.78 10.41
CA PHE A 248 16.27 -11.47 10.46
C PHE A 248 15.99 -10.83 11.82
N GLN A 249 17.04 -10.42 12.54
CA GLN A 249 16.94 -9.80 13.86
C GLN A 249 16.16 -10.64 14.91
N GLY A 250 16.21 -11.97 14.80
CA GLY A 250 15.49 -12.89 15.68
C GLY A 250 14.02 -13.12 15.31
N HIS A 251 13.57 -12.64 14.17
CA HIS A 251 12.23 -12.82 13.62
C HIS A 251 12.27 -13.71 12.38
N GLN A 252 11.40 -14.74 12.37
CA GLN A 252 11.26 -15.62 11.22
C GLN A 252 10.18 -15.07 10.30
N LEU A 253 10.56 -14.72 9.07
CA LEU A 253 9.64 -14.07 8.13
C LEU A 253 10.02 -14.33 6.67
N LEU A 254 9.10 -14.04 5.80
CA LEU A 254 9.32 -13.86 4.37
C LEU A 254 9.88 -12.46 4.15
N ASN A 255 11.19 -12.37 3.91
CA ASN A 255 11.93 -11.12 3.94
C ASN A 255 11.67 -10.26 2.69
N PHE A 256 11.46 -8.97 2.93
CA PHE A 256 11.57 -7.89 1.97
C PHE A 256 12.04 -6.64 2.75
N ALA A 257 13.16 -6.06 2.36
CA ALA A 257 13.83 -5.09 3.20
C ALA A 257 13.07 -3.77 3.42
N PRO A 258 12.51 -3.08 2.39
CA PRO A 258 11.68 -1.89 2.57
C PRO A 258 10.28 -2.23 3.12
N MET A 259 9.76 -1.43 4.04
CA MET A 259 8.46 -1.71 4.65
C MET A 259 7.28 -1.66 3.66
N PHE A 260 7.33 -0.86 2.61
CA PHE A 260 6.22 -0.74 1.66
C PHE A 260 5.81 -2.08 1.01
N GLY A 261 6.76 -3.00 0.81
CA GLY A 261 6.46 -4.31 0.23
C GLY A 261 5.55 -5.19 1.09
N HIS A 262 5.50 -4.93 2.41
CA HIS A 262 4.56 -5.57 3.33
C HIS A 262 3.24 -4.79 3.45
N GLN A 263 3.21 -3.49 3.11
CA GLN A 263 2.11 -2.57 3.41
C GLN A 263 1.10 -2.41 2.27
N TYR A 264 1.59 -2.27 1.02
CA TYR A 264 0.72 -1.81 -0.07
C TYR A 264 -0.43 -2.77 -0.36
N SER A 265 -0.14 -4.06 -0.48
CA SER A 265 -1.19 -5.06 -0.72
C SER A 265 -2.18 -5.15 0.44
N GLU A 266 -1.68 -5.05 1.67
CA GLU A 266 -2.47 -5.17 2.89
C GLU A 266 -3.31 -3.92 3.18
N SER A 267 -3.01 -2.81 2.54
CA SER A 267 -3.86 -1.61 2.63
C SER A 267 -5.31 -1.91 2.19
N TRP A 268 -5.50 -2.80 1.22
CA TRP A 268 -6.82 -3.18 0.71
C TRP A 268 -7.23 -4.62 1.00
N ILE A 269 -6.29 -5.52 1.29
CA ILE A 269 -6.56 -6.96 1.46
C ILE A 269 -6.32 -7.38 2.90
N ASP A 270 -7.35 -7.90 3.55
CA ASP A 270 -7.24 -8.49 4.88
C ASP A 270 -6.72 -9.93 4.78
N PHE A 271 -5.43 -10.10 5.02
CA PHE A 271 -4.81 -11.43 5.00
C PHE A 271 -4.91 -12.19 6.32
N ARG A 272 -5.52 -11.62 7.35
CA ARG A 272 -5.64 -12.27 8.65
C ARG A 272 -6.42 -13.57 8.57
N GLY A 273 -5.75 -14.67 8.90
CA GLY A 273 -6.34 -16.01 8.97
C GLY A 273 -6.71 -16.63 7.63
N ILE A 274 -6.35 -16.01 6.49
CA ILE A 274 -6.45 -16.62 5.18
C ILE A 274 -5.06 -17.05 4.71
N GLN A 275 -4.94 -18.26 4.15
CA GLN A 275 -3.66 -18.87 3.85
C GLN A 275 -3.66 -19.50 2.46
N ASP A 276 -2.59 -19.25 1.71
CA ASP A 276 -2.25 -20.02 0.51
C ASP A 276 -1.39 -21.25 0.85
N ASP A 277 -0.88 -21.96 -0.16
CA ASP A 277 -0.05 -23.15 0.06
C ASP A 277 1.27 -22.83 0.79
N PHE A 278 1.88 -21.66 0.52
CA PHE A 278 3.10 -21.21 1.18
C PHE A 278 2.86 -20.91 2.66
N ASN A 279 1.82 -20.14 2.95
CA ASN A 279 1.44 -19.80 4.33
C ASN A 279 1.13 -21.05 5.16
N ARG A 280 0.36 -22.00 4.61
CA ARG A 280 0.07 -23.27 5.31
C ARG A 280 1.34 -24.08 5.63
N LYS A 281 2.29 -24.13 4.69
CA LYS A 281 3.58 -24.80 4.89
C LYS A 281 4.35 -24.22 6.07
N HIS A 282 4.27 -22.89 6.27
CA HIS A 282 5.01 -22.18 7.30
C HIS A 282 4.18 -21.89 8.56
N ASN A 283 2.90 -22.29 8.57
CA ASN A 283 1.93 -22.00 9.64
C ASN A 283 1.84 -20.48 9.93
N ASP A 284 1.76 -19.69 8.87
CA ASP A 284 1.79 -18.23 8.89
C ASP A 284 0.65 -17.67 8.02
N ASP A 285 0.46 -16.36 8.02
CA ASP A 285 -0.29 -15.61 7.02
C ASP A 285 0.47 -14.32 6.68
N TYR A 286 0.09 -13.66 5.59
CA TYR A 286 0.83 -12.46 5.16
C TYR A 286 0.72 -11.31 6.15
N PHE A 287 -0.37 -11.23 6.91
CA PHE A 287 -0.52 -10.22 7.97
C PHE A 287 0.46 -10.47 9.12
N GLN A 288 0.58 -11.72 9.57
CA GLN A 288 1.57 -12.09 10.60
C GLN A 288 2.99 -11.86 10.08
N ASN A 289 3.25 -12.20 8.81
CA ASN A 289 4.52 -11.88 8.16
C ASN A 289 4.83 -10.37 8.18
N GLY A 290 3.85 -9.53 7.85
CA GLY A 290 3.99 -8.07 7.97
C GLY A 290 4.30 -7.62 9.39
N ARG A 291 3.65 -8.23 10.38
CA ARG A 291 3.92 -7.98 11.80
C ARG A 291 5.36 -8.32 12.18
N GLU A 292 5.85 -9.50 11.80
CA GLU A 292 7.24 -9.91 12.06
C GLU A 292 8.24 -8.97 11.39
N ALA A 293 7.95 -8.47 10.19
CA ALA A 293 8.79 -7.49 9.50
C ALA A 293 8.89 -6.16 10.26
N VAL A 294 7.79 -5.69 10.88
CA VAL A 294 7.79 -4.47 11.71
C VAL A 294 8.68 -4.65 12.93
N TYR A 295 8.57 -5.79 13.61
CA TYR A 295 9.43 -6.10 14.76
C TYR A 295 10.89 -6.24 14.38
N ALA A 296 11.18 -6.91 13.27
CA ALA A 296 12.55 -7.08 12.77
C ALA A 296 13.19 -5.72 12.43
N GLN A 297 12.45 -4.82 11.78
CA GLN A 297 12.98 -3.50 11.43
C GLN A 297 13.20 -2.63 12.68
N ARG A 298 12.29 -2.69 13.66
CA ARG A 298 12.49 -2.04 14.96
C ARG A 298 13.72 -2.59 15.69
N ALA A 299 13.91 -3.91 15.69
CA ALA A 299 15.08 -4.55 16.33
C ALA A 299 16.40 -4.13 15.64
N TYR A 300 16.39 -4.03 14.30
CA TYR A 300 17.51 -3.47 13.54
C TYR A 300 17.87 -2.04 13.99
N ALA A 301 16.85 -1.17 14.10
CA ALA A 301 17.07 0.20 14.56
C ALA A 301 17.55 0.28 16.02
N GLN A 302 17.12 -0.64 16.90
CA GLN A 302 17.63 -0.73 18.26
C GLN A 302 19.10 -1.22 18.29
N ALA A 303 19.45 -2.17 17.45
CA ALA A 303 20.85 -2.62 17.29
C ALA A 303 21.74 -1.53 16.69
N ASN A 304 21.18 -0.67 15.86
CA ASN A 304 21.80 0.48 15.22
C ASN A 304 23.22 0.22 14.70
N PRO A 305 23.43 -0.73 13.79
CA PRO A 305 24.77 -1.11 13.36
C PRO A 305 25.49 0.01 12.58
N GLY A 306 24.72 0.98 12.08
CA GLY A 306 25.23 2.16 11.40
C GLY A 306 25.64 3.30 12.34
N ASP A 307 25.39 3.23 13.65
CA ASP A 307 25.55 4.33 14.61
C ASP A 307 24.83 5.62 14.16
N TRP A 308 23.59 5.47 13.62
CA TRP A 308 22.79 6.61 13.17
C TRP A 308 22.17 7.33 14.36
N LYS A 309 22.11 8.65 14.28
CA LYS A 309 21.55 9.49 15.34
C LYS A 309 20.08 9.17 15.58
N ASP A 310 19.74 9.03 16.85
CA ASP A 310 18.41 8.81 17.38
C ASP A 310 17.76 7.44 17.06
N TYR A 311 18.37 6.57 16.25
CA TYR A 311 17.83 5.22 16.02
C TYR A 311 17.61 4.49 17.35
N GLY A 312 16.49 3.79 17.45
CA GLY A 312 16.15 3.04 18.67
C GLY A 312 14.73 2.48 18.64
N ALA A 313 14.24 2.13 19.81
CA ALA A 313 12.94 1.47 19.97
C ALA A 313 11.74 2.25 19.40
N ASN A 314 11.81 3.58 19.44
CA ASN A 314 10.70 4.47 19.03
C ASN A 314 11.13 5.48 17.95
N ILE A 315 12.32 5.36 17.41
CA ILE A 315 12.77 6.13 16.24
C ILE A 315 13.34 5.14 15.23
N TRP A 316 12.53 4.78 14.26
CA TRP A 316 12.85 3.80 13.21
C TRP A 316 11.91 4.01 12.02
N GLY A 317 12.29 3.50 10.87
CA GLY A 317 11.43 3.46 9.69
C GLY A 317 12.24 3.51 8.40
N LEU A 318 12.48 2.34 7.81
CA LEU A 318 13.17 2.21 6.54
C LEU A 318 12.19 1.72 5.46
N THR A 319 11.95 2.57 4.48
CA THR A 319 11.16 2.27 3.29
C THR A 319 11.62 3.17 2.14
N ALA A 320 11.01 3.06 0.97
CA ALA A 320 11.26 4.00 -0.11
C ALA A 320 10.85 5.40 0.34
N CYS A 321 11.75 6.35 0.18
CA CYS A 321 11.52 7.75 0.54
C CYS A 321 12.60 8.65 -0.05
N ASP A 322 12.37 9.96 -0.08
CA ASP A 322 13.39 10.93 -0.40
C ASP A 322 14.52 10.95 0.64
N GLY A 323 15.67 11.49 0.27
CA GLY A 323 16.80 11.66 1.14
C GLY A 323 17.59 12.91 0.81
N PRO A 324 18.66 13.20 1.58
CA PRO A 324 19.42 14.44 1.44
C PRO A 324 20.05 14.71 0.07
N GLY A 325 19.99 13.72 -0.82
CA GLY A 325 20.65 13.74 -2.11
C GLY A 325 21.86 12.81 -2.14
N ASP A 326 22.44 12.60 -3.32
CA ASP A 326 23.71 11.88 -3.47
C ASP A 326 24.85 12.75 -2.92
N ALA A 327 25.11 12.62 -1.62
CA ALA A 327 25.98 13.49 -0.87
C ALA A 327 26.91 12.72 0.06
N HIS A 328 28.10 13.28 0.27
CA HIS A 328 29.06 12.77 1.25
C HIS A 328 29.25 13.81 2.38
N GLN A 329 29.11 13.37 3.61
CA GLN A 329 29.29 14.22 4.78
C GLN A 329 29.80 13.37 5.95
N ASP A 330 30.72 13.95 6.75
CA ASP A 330 31.15 13.28 7.98
C ASP A 330 30.07 13.39 9.06
N TYR A 331 29.76 12.25 9.66
CA TYR A 331 28.94 12.17 10.84
C TYR A 331 29.66 11.38 11.93
N ASP A 332 29.82 11.98 13.11
CA ASP A 332 30.52 11.41 14.27
C ASP A 332 31.92 10.87 13.94
N GLY A 333 32.67 11.65 13.14
CA GLY A 333 34.03 11.30 12.72
C GLY A 333 34.13 10.18 11.68
N LYS A 334 33.00 9.75 11.10
CA LYS A 334 32.95 8.74 10.05
C LYS A 334 32.45 9.35 8.74
N PRO A 335 33.11 9.10 7.60
CA PRO A 335 32.58 9.52 6.31
C PRO A 335 31.32 8.72 5.99
N ARG A 336 30.27 9.40 5.60
CA ARG A 336 28.95 8.82 5.25
C ARG A 336 28.56 9.19 3.83
N HIS A 337 27.89 8.27 3.17
CA HIS A 337 27.26 8.48 1.88
C HIS A 337 25.75 8.49 2.08
N TYR A 338 25.09 9.56 1.68
CA TYR A 338 23.65 9.75 1.74
C TYR A 338 23.08 9.68 0.33
N LEU A 339 21.83 9.26 0.22
CA LEU A 339 21.17 8.97 -1.03
C LEU A 339 20.03 9.96 -1.29
N ALA A 340 19.71 10.17 -2.57
CA ALA A 340 18.45 10.79 -3.01
C ALA A 340 17.27 9.84 -2.72
N TYR A 341 16.17 9.93 -3.49
CA TYR A 341 15.10 8.94 -3.40
C TYR A 341 15.64 7.52 -3.57
N SER A 342 15.36 6.65 -2.61
CA SER A 342 15.88 5.28 -2.60
C SER A 342 14.97 4.34 -1.81
N ALA A 343 14.92 3.08 -2.22
CA ALA A 343 14.20 2.03 -1.52
C ALA A 343 15.00 1.55 -0.29
N ARG A 344 15.09 2.39 0.74
CA ARG A 344 15.75 2.07 2.00
C ARG A 344 15.05 0.90 2.67
N GLY A 345 15.83 0.06 3.32
CA GLY A 345 15.28 -1.13 3.97
C GLY A 345 16.34 -1.90 4.74
N ALA A 346 15.88 -2.74 5.65
CA ALA A 346 16.71 -3.69 6.37
C ALA A 346 16.05 -5.07 6.36
N GLY A 347 16.70 -6.03 5.76
CA GLY A 347 16.29 -7.41 5.65
C GLY A 347 17.50 -8.35 5.62
N ARG A 348 17.27 -9.65 5.63
CA ARG A 348 18.33 -10.65 5.69
C ARG A 348 19.35 -10.54 4.56
N ASP A 349 18.87 -10.32 3.35
CA ASP A 349 19.69 -10.38 2.15
C ASP A 349 20.00 -8.99 1.56
N TYR A 350 19.43 -7.94 2.14
CA TYR A 350 19.56 -6.58 1.64
C TYR A 350 19.42 -5.57 2.78
N ILE A 351 20.38 -4.68 2.88
CA ILE A 351 20.34 -3.51 3.76
C ILE A 351 20.76 -2.28 2.94
N LEU A 352 19.88 -1.30 2.89
CA LEU A 352 20.16 0.03 2.36
C LEU A 352 19.73 1.06 3.40
N ASP A 353 20.70 1.59 4.14
CA ASP A 353 20.47 2.46 5.27
C ASP A 353 21.52 3.57 5.29
N ASP A 354 21.08 4.82 5.16
CA ASP A 354 21.89 6.02 5.22
C ASP A 354 21.48 6.94 6.38
N GLY A 355 20.75 6.40 7.36
CA GLY A 355 20.25 7.17 8.51
C GLY A 355 18.99 7.98 8.24
N THR A 356 18.40 7.89 7.04
CA THR A 356 17.13 8.54 6.71
C THR A 356 15.96 7.73 7.23
N ILE A 357 15.02 8.39 7.88
CA ILE A 357 13.83 7.81 8.53
C ILE A 357 12.59 8.31 7.81
N ALA A 358 11.73 7.37 7.41
CA ALA A 358 10.43 7.66 6.81
C ALA A 358 9.29 7.30 7.80
N PRO A 359 8.52 8.26 8.29
CA PRO A 359 7.40 8.01 9.21
C PRO A 359 6.35 7.04 8.64
N THR A 360 6.20 6.98 7.32
CA THR A 360 5.28 6.04 6.65
C THR A 360 5.61 4.59 6.95
N ALA A 361 6.89 4.23 7.20
CA ALA A 361 7.25 2.88 7.58
C ALA A 361 6.56 2.45 8.89
N ALA A 362 6.46 3.34 9.88
CA ALA A 362 5.71 3.10 11.11
C ALA A 362 4.20 3.29 10.90
N GLY A 363 3.78 4.37 10.23
CA GLY A 363 2.37 4.69 10.02
C GLY A 363 1.62 3.64 9.21
N GLY A 364 2.20 3.21 8.09
CA GLY A 364 1.67 2.12 7.26
C GLY A 364 1.75 0.74 7.91
N SER A 365 2.45 0.61 9.03
CA SER A 365 2.57 -0.62 9.80
C SER A 365 1.67 -0.66 11.04
N ILE A 366 0.89 0.38 11.30
CA ILE A 366 0.14 0.49 12.57
C ILE A 366 -0.89 -0.62 12.75
N ALA A 367 -1.49 -1.14 11.68
CA ALA A 367 -2.42 -2.25 11.76
C ALA A 367 -1.72 -3.58 12.12
N PHE A 368 -0.46 -3.76 11.72
CA PHE A 368 0.33 -4.95 12.03
C PHE A 368 0.75 -5.00 13.50
N ALA A 369 1.31 -3.90 14.01
CA ALA A 369 1.93 -3.86 15.33
C ALA A 369 1.70 -2.48 16.00
N PRO A 370 0.44 -2.15 16.37
CA PRO A 370 0.11 -0.85 16.94
C PRO A 370 0.88 -0.53 18.22
N GLU A 371 1.23 -1.56 19.00
CA GLU A 371 1.97 -1.44 20.27
C GLU A 371 3.41 -0.94 20.13
N ILE A 372 3.95 -0.95 18.90
CA ILE A 372 5.28 -0.40 18.62
C ILE A 372 5.24 0.71 17.58
N ALA A 373 4.29 0.69 16.65
CA ALA A 373 4.15 1.71 15.62
C ALA A 373 3.60 3.04 16.20
N LEU A 374 2.57 2.99 17.04
CA LEU A 374 2.01 4.19 17.66
C LEU A 374 3.04 4.93 18.55
N PRO A 375 3.74 4.27 19.50
CA PRO A 375 4.80 4.95 20.25
C PRO A 375 5.92 5.53 19.38
N ALA A 376 6.22 4.93 18.23
CA ALA A 376 7.22 5.47 17.31
C ALA A 376 6.73 6.76 16.66
N LEU A 377 5.51 6.80 16.17
CA LEU A 377 4.91 8.01 15.57
C LEU A 377 4.80 9.15 16.59
N GLU A 378 4.37 8.85 17.81
CA GLU A 378 4.26 9.83 18.89
C GLU A 378 5.63 10.38 19.31
N GLU A 379 6.66 9.53 19.44
CA GLU A 379 8.00 9.97 19.76
C GLU A 379 8.61 10.81 18.62
N MET A 380 8.39 10.44 17.35
CA MET A 380 8.81 11.26 16.20
C MET A 380 8.15 12.65 16.25
N GLN A 381 6.82 12.71 16.44
CA GLN A 381 6.13 14.00 16.54
C GLN A 381 6.61 14.83 17.73
N LYS A 382 6.77 14.20 18.91
CA LYS A 382 7.23 14.86 20.12
C LYS A 382 8.66 15.42 19.98
N ARG A 383 9.57 14.64 19.39
CA ARG A 383 11.00 14.97 19.30
C ARG A 383 11.30 16.00 18.22
N TYR A 384 10.67 15.85 17.07
CA TYR A 384 10.96 16.67 15.88
C TYR A 384 9.90 17.74 15.60
N GLY A 385 8.71 17.62 16.18
CA GLY A 385 7.66 18.63 16.18
C GLY A 385 7.25 19.08 14.78
N ASN A 386 7.01 20.38 14.64
CA ASN A 386 6.52 20.97 13.39
C ASN A 386 7.53 20.91 12.22
N ARG A 387 8.73 20.43 12.47
CA ARG A 387 9.70 20.24 11.38
C ARG A 387 9.36 19.04 10.49
N ILE A 388 8.74 18.00 11.07
CA ILE A 388 8.37 16.79 10.34
C ILE A 388 6.85 16.52 10.32
N TYR A 389 6.07 17.33 11.05
CA TYR A 389 4.63 17.16 11.20
C TYR A 389 3.91 18.48 11.00
N ASN A 390 3.11 18.59 9.94
CA ASN A 390 2.44 19.82 9.54
C ASN A 390 0.92 19.65 9.44
N GLN A 391 0.24 20.56 8.71
CA GLN A 391 -1.22 20.52 8.50
C GLN A 391 -1.74 19.26 7.79
N TYR A 392 -0.87 18.49 7.19
CA TYR A 392 -1.17 17.25 6.46
C TYR A 392 -0.56 15.99 7.10
N GLY A 393 -0.14 16.08 8.35
CA GLY A 393 0.53 15.01 9.06
C GLY A 393 2.04 14.98 8.82
N PHE A 394 2.61 13.79 8.80
CA PHE A 394 4.05 13.63 8.62
C PHE A 394 4.51 14.00 7.21
N LEU A 395 5.66 14.65 7.13
CA LEU A 395 6.45 14.77 5.90
C LEU A 395 7.03 13.41 5.52
N ASP A 396 7.51 13.31 4.28
CA ASP A 396 7.99 12.05 3.71
C ASP A 396 9.11 11.42 4.55
N SER A 397 10.16 12.19 4.80
CA SER A 397 11.35 11.67 5.49
C SER A 397 12.17 12.74 6.16
N PHE A 398 13.09 12.30 7.03
CA PHE A 398 14.07 13.17 7.67
C PHE A 398 15.35 12.39 8.02
N ASN A 399 16.48 13.08 8.16
CA ASN A 399 17.74 12.44 8.52
C ASN A 399 18.44 13.24 9.62
N PRO A 400 18.39 12.77 10.88
CA PRO A 400 19.02 13.44 12.02
C PRO A 400 20.55 13.46 11.94
N SER A 401 21.15 12.56 11.18
CA SER A 401 22.61 12.43 11.03
C SER A 401 23.18 13.32 9.93
N PHE A 402 22.32 13.81 9.00
CA PHE A 402 22.76 14.72 7.95
C PHE A 402 22.60 16.18 8.40
N LYS A 403 23.70 16.92 8.46
CA LYS A 403 23.67 18.35 8.83
C LYS A 403 23.32 19.20 7.62
N ASP A 404 22.29 19.99 7.76
CA ASP A 404 21.95 21.07 6.86
C ASP A 404 21.98 22.44 7.57
N LYS A 405 21.57 23.50 6.88
CA LYS A 405 21.50 24.86 7.45
C LYS A 405 20.54 24.99 8.65
N ASN A 406 19.67 24.02 8.86
CA ASN A 406 18.66 23.99 9.92
C ASN A 406 18.95 22.94 10.99
N ASP A 407 20.21 22.50 11.16
CA ASP A 407 20.68 21.48 12.08
C ASP A 407 20.63 20.06 11.52
N TYR A 408 19.49 19.58 11.00
CA TYR A 408 19.35 18.28 10.33
C TYR A 408 18.42 18.40 9.13
N TRP A 409 18.57 17.47 8.18
CA TRP A 409 17.77 17.47 6.95
C TRP A 409 16.36 16.93 7.17
N VAL A 410 15.41 17.56 6.51
CA VAL A 410 14.00 17.13 6.45
C VAL A 410 13.51 17.35 5.02
N ASP A 411 12.81 16.38 4.46
CA ASP A 411 12.08 16.59 3.22
C ASP A 411 10.93 17.57 3.44
N GLY A 412 10.76 18.51 2.50
CA GLY A 412 9.71 19.53 2.59
C GLY A 412 8.35 19.09 2.07
N GLN A 413 8.19 17.84 1.66
CA GLN A 413 7.03 17.33 0.92
C GLN A 413 6.36 16.15 1.63
N GLN A 414 5.10 15.90 1.26
CA GLN A 414 4.44 14.61 1.45
C GLN A 414 4.32 13.94 0.09
N LEU A 415 4.53 12.62 0.04
CA LEU A 415 4.31 11.78 -1.13
C LEU A 415 2.99 11.02 -0.98
N GLY A 416 2.19 10.98 -2.06
CA GLY A 416 0.87 10.35 -2.01
C GLY A 416 0.94 8.84 -1.77
N ILE A 417 1.97 8.19 -2.30
CA ILE A 417 2.21 6.75 -2.09
C ILE A 417 2.60 6.41 -0.64
N ASP A 418 3.07 7.40 0.13
CA ASP A 418 3.42 7.26 1.55
C ASP A 418 2.28 7.68 2.47
N GLN A 419 1.54 8.73 2.10
CA GLN A 419 0.34 9.15 2.84
C GLN A 419 -0.78 8.09 2.77
N GLY A 420 -0.87 7.36 1.65
CA GLY A 420 -1.85 6.32 1.45
C GLY A 420 -1.80 5.21 2.50
N PRO A 421 -0.69 4.49 2.66
CA PRO A 421 -0.55 3.45 3.68
C PRO A 421 -0.78 3.96 5.11
N ILE A 422 -0.32 5.18 5.44
CA ILE A 422 -0.62 5.78 6.76
C ILE A 422 -2.13 5.85 6.98
N LEU A 423 -2.88 6.43 6.03
CA LEU A 423 -4.32 6.63 6.18
C LEU A 423 -5.09 5.31 6.21
N LEU A 424 -4.82 4.42 5.23
CA LEU A 424 -5.58 3.19 5.08
C LEU A 424 -5.32 2.23 6.24
N MET A 425 -4.06 2.11 6.69
CA MET A 425 -3.72 1.21 7.79
C MET A 425 -4.14 1.76 9.16
N LEU A 426 -4.17 3.09 9.35
CA LEU A 426 -4.81 3.70 10.52
C LEU A 426 -6.30 3.34 10.57
N GLU A 427 -7.03 3.54 9.47
CA GLU A 427 -8.46 3.21 9.40
C GLU A 427 -8.71 1.71 9.58
N ASN A 428 -7.88 0.86 8.97
CA ASN A 428 -7.98 -0.59 9.14
C ASN A 428 -7.72 -1.02 10.58
N TRP A 429 -6.76 -0.42 11.27
CA TRP A 429 -6.53 -0.68 12.67
C TRP A 429 -7.68 -0.20 13.57
N ARG A 430 -8.22 0.98 13.30
CA ARG A 430 -9.29 1.59 14.12
C ARG A 430 -10.62 0.88 13.98
N SER A 431 -10.99 0.45 12.78
CA SER A 431 -12.32 -0.06 12.49
C SER A 431 -12.37 -1.29 11.59
N GLY A 432 -11.32 -1.58 10.83
CA GLY A 432 -11.35 -2.59 9.76
C GLY A 432 -12.08 -2.15 8.50
N PHE A 433 -12.45 -0.88 8.40
CA PHE A 433 -13.39 -0.39 7.38
C PHE A 433 -12.96 -0.69 5.94
N VAL A 434 -11.72 -0.36 5.55
CA VAL A 434 -11.27 -0.59 4.17
C VAL A 434 -11.29 -2.09 3.86
N TRP A 435 -10.81 -2.92 4.77
CA TRP A 435 -10.86 -4.38 4.63
C TRP A 435 -12.29 -4.91 4.52
N ASP A 436 -13.21 -4.42 5.36
CA ASP A 436 -14.61 -4.90 5.35
C ASP A 436 -15.35 -4.49 4.08
N VAL A 437 -15.04 -3.34 3.50
CA VAL A 437 -15.52 -2.94 2.18
C VAL A 437 -14.94 -3.87 1.10
N MET A 438 -13.62 -4.12 1.12
CA MET A 438 -12.96 -4.92 0.09
C MET A 438 -13.31 -6.42 0.15
N LYS A 439 -13.62 -6.96 1.32
CA LYS A 439 -14.15 -8.33 1.47
C LYS A 439 -15.45 -8.56 0.69
N LYS A 440 -16.22 -7.50 0.43
CA LYS A 440 -17.46 -7.55 -0.37
C LYS A 440 -17.17 -7.59 -1.88
N ASN A 441 -15.96 -7.21 -2.32
CA ASN A 441 -15.63 -7.15 -3.73
C ASN A 441 -15.54 -8.55 -4.35
N PRO A 442 -16.40 -8.88 -5.36
CA PRO A 442 -16.43 -10.21 -5.93
C PRO A 442 -15.16 -10.60 -6.71
N TYR A 443 -14.49 -9.62 -7.31
CA TYR A 443 -13.23 -9.85 -8.03
C TYR A 443 -12.12 -10.23 -7.07
N LEU A 444 -11.94 -9.47 -5.98
CA LEU A 444 -10.92 -9.77 -4.99
C LEU A 444 -11.13 -11.17 -4.37
N ARG A 445 -12.36 -11.46 -3.96
CA ARG A 445 -12.71 -12.79 -3.40
C ARG A 445 -12.41 -13.93 -4.40
N ASN A 446 -12.81 -13.75 -5.65
CA ASN A 446 -12.54 -14.75 -6.71
C ASN A 446 -11.02 -14.91 -6.94
N GLY A 447 -10.24 -13.82 -6.96
CA GLY A 447 -8.79 -13.87 -7.14
C GLY A 447 -8.10 -14.66 -6.04
N LEU A 448 -8.43 -14.37 -4.78
CA LEU A 448 -7.92 -15.09 -3.62
C LEU A 448 -8.26 -16.58 -3.66
N GLN A 449 -9.52 -16.93 -3.95
CA GLN A 449 -9.96 -18.33 -4.06
C GLN A 449 -9.23 -19.06 -5.19
N ARG A 450 -9.09 -18.45 -6.36
CA ARG A 450 -8.37 -19.01 -7.51
C ARG A 450 -6.86 -19.14 -7.25
N ALA A 451 -6.27 -18.23 -6.48
CA ALA A 451 -4.89 -18.33 -6.03
C ALA A 451 -4.67 -19.39 -4.93
N GLY A 452 -5.75 -20.05 -4.45
CA GLY A 452 -5.67 -21.14 -3.48
C GLY A 452 -5.72 -20.70 -2.02
N PHE A 453 -6.09 -19.45 -1.73
CA PHE A 453 -6.33 -19.00 -0.36
C PHE A 453 -7.56 -19.65 0.25
N GLN A 454 -7.46 -20.01 1.51
CA GLN A 454 -8.50 -20.67 2.32
C GLN A 454 -8.47 -20.14 3.75
N GLY A 455 -9.55 -20.41 4.49
CA GLY A 455 -9.65 -20.04 5.90
C GLY A 455 -10.29 -18.67 6.12
N GLY A 456 -10.27 -18.21 7.37
CA GLY A 456 -10.75 -16.92 7.79
C GLY A 456 -12.07 -16.48 7.16
N TRP A 457 -12.16 -15.23 6.82
CA TRP A 457 -13.35 -14.63 6.20
C TRP A 457 -13.71 -15.19 4.80
N LEU A 458 -12.77 -15.86 4.10
CA LEU A 458 -13.07 -16.52 2.83
C LEU A 458 -14.00 -17.74 2.97
N SER A 459 -14.04 -18.36 4.17
CA SER A 459 -14.92 -19.49 4.49
C SER A 459 -16.36 -19.06 4.77
N GLU A 460 -16.61 -17.78 5.00
CA GLU A 460 -17.93 -17.24 5.24
C GLU A 460 -18.74 -17.17 3.94
N LYS A 461 -19.97 -17.72 3.97
CA LYS A 461 -20.89 -17.58 2.83
C LYS A 461 -21.32 -16.11 2.73
N THR A 462 -21.08 -15.48 1.59
CA THR A 462 -21.70 -14.18 1.29
C THR A 462 -23.21 -14.33 1.21
N ALA A 463 -23.96 -13.44 1.84
CA ALA A 463 -25.43 -13.43 1.85
C ALA A 463 -26.09 -13.29 0.46
N SER A 464 -25.31 -13.20 -0.62
CA SER A 464 -25.76 -12.98 -2.01
C SER A 464 -25.72 -14.22 -2.92
N SER A 465 -25.50 -15.44 -2.40
CA SER A 465 -25.50 -16.65 -3.24
C SER A 465 -26.90 -17.23 -3.51
N GLN A 466 -27.96 -16.41 -3.55
CA GLN A 466 -29.29 -16.80 -4.00
C GLN A 466 -29.67 -16.10 -5.32
N SER A 467 -28.86 -16.22 -6.35
CA SER A 467 -29.35 -16.09 -7.73
C SER A 467 -28.40 -16.83 -8.68
N ASP A 468 -28.45 -18.15 -8.66
CA ASP A 468 -28.07 -18.94 -9.82
C ASP A 468 -29.06 -18.63 -10.95
N ARG A 469 -28.72 -17.66 -11.80
CA ARG A 469 -29.24 -17.59 -13.16
C ARG A 469 -28.06 -17.84 -14.09
N PRO A 470 -28.13 -18.86 -14.92
CA PRO A 470 -27.14 -19.10 -15.96
C PRO A 470 -27.17 -17.94 -16.96
N LEU A 471 -25.99 -17.50 -17.36
CA LEU A 471 -25.75 -16.56 -18.47
C LEU A 471 -26.03 -17.25 -19.80
#